data_64b8e2fc717c5a51b3d04fdcc3a3c1c6
#
_entry.id   64b8e2fc717c5a51b3d04fdcc3a3c1c6
#
_cell.length_a   1.000
_cell.length_b   1.000
_cell.length_c   1.000
_cell.angle_alpha   90.00
_cell.angle_beta   90.00
_cell.angle_gamma   90.00
#
_symmetry.space_group_name_H-M   'P 1'
#
loop_
_entity.id
_entity.type
_entity.pdbx_description
1 polymer ?
#
loop_
_entity_poly.entity_id
_entity_poly.type
_entity_poly.pdbx_seq_one_letter_code
_entity_poly.pdbx_strand_id
1 'polypeptide(L)'
;MFGKRNNLWMAMLLVIALFTANFQTPVMAAAAGTQGTITVIGTDEANPLLAEKTVTYDEKETAAQVLEKAVGEKNVEYTHYDNLGDMITGINGLKADDNHYWALYINGIQAQVGAGSYFVQNGDNLSFKYSDFSPASNTATFKVVDDQKKTIKESPYPIAYIGKPTALQLLQVALGPDKVGLKDTDWGKMIVSINGLKAEDPYYWAFYVNGQMASVGAETYQLNAGDQISFQLESWETPTDGGGQGDTTPTDKPATGEKDPVVGTVSNETIQKAVGSVSEYIQKHEINEWEAIALKQAGKTIPATYLDKVKKAVKEEKGNFRRITDTERYILGILAAGGDPTNVEGYNLVQAVYNGNVTKQGLNGVAFALLSLDSNHFKIPASAKWTREKLINLLLQKQNKDGGWAWDESPTSDVDSTGMVLSALAPYKSDKNVKEKINSAVNYLSKEFKDAKIDNSTSASQVVIALSSLGIDPSGSLFSTDQYSLMQYLLSFQNKDSGFGWKKGDATDAYSTVQGFQAVVAYKLYTQGKGSIYHLELVPQKTKTVNKETEKTAPVVKQTKSAANSNNQGHRLPDTATNSVNILVAGLLITLIGLALYIRKKKINA
;
A
#
# COMPACT_ATOMS: atom_id res chain seq x y z
N MET A 1 86.04 -44.04 -17.85
CA MET A 1 84.78 -44.50 -18.46
C MET A 1 83.79 -44.88 -17.28
N PHE A 2 83.45 -43.93 -16.45
CA PHE A 2 82.43 -44.09 -15.45
C PHE A 2 81.70 -42.73 -15.33
N GLY A 3 80.65 -42.52 -16.12
CA GLY A 3 79.96 -41.18 -16.06
C GLY A 3 78.65 -41.05 -16.82
N LYS A 4 78.16 -42.10 -17.50
CA LYS A 4 76.93 -42.02 -18.27
C LYS A 4 75.80 -42.98 -17.87
N ARG A 5 75.95 -43.82 -16.89
CA ARG A 5 74.92 -44.78 -16.47
C ARG A 5 74.10 -44.33 -15.28
N ASN A 6 74.57 -43.38 -14.46
CA ASN A 6 73.88 -42.93 -13.28
C ASN A 6 72.80 -41.86 -13.62
N ASN A 7 72.95 -41.13 -14.74
CA ASN A 7 71.94 -40.11 -15.12
C ASN A 7 70.67 -40.71 -15.74
N LEU A 8 70.74 -41.94 -16.27
CA LEU A 8 69.57 -42.60 -16.85
C LEU A 8 68.66 -43.15 -15.77
N TRP A 9 69.24 -43.64 -14.65
CA TRP A 9 68.47 -44.12 -13.49
C TRP A 9 67.84 -42.98 -12.70
N MET A 10 68.50 -41.85 -12.58
CA MET A 10 67.92 -40.65 -11.95
C MET A 10 66.83 -40.03 -12.80
N ALA A 11 66.96 -40.04 -14.13
CA ALA A 11 65.90 -39.61 -15.04
C ALA A 11 64.67 -40.55 -15.01
N MET A 12 64.92 -41.86 -14.90
CA MET A 12 63.86 -42.86 -14.80
C MET A 12 63.14 -42.84 -13.44
N LEU A 13 63.84 -42.55 -12.32
CA LEU A 13 63.21 -42.31 -11.01
C LEU A 13 62.43 -41.00 -10.95
N LEU A 14 62.88 -39.95 -11.66
CA LEU A 14 62.17 -38.67 -11.75
C LEU A 14 60.91 -38.79 -12.60
N VAL A 15 60.94 -39.60 -13.68
CA VAL A 15 59.75 -39.90 -14.51
C VAL A 15 58.76 -40.79 -13.74
N ILE A 16 59.23 -41.77 -12.93
CA ILE A 16 58.35 -42.57 -12.09
C ILE A 16 57.74 -41.74 -10.95
N ALA A 17 58.52 -40.80 -10.37
CA ALA A 17 57.99 -39.85 -9.38
C ALA A 17 56.96 -38.85 -9.96
N LEU A 18 57.13 -38.44 -11.22
CA LEU A 18 56.15 -37.60 -11.91
C LEU A 18 54.91 -38.37 -12.37
N PHE A 19 55.00 -39.68 -12.61
CA PHE A 19 53.81 -40.50 -12.92
C PHE A 19 53.07 -40.95 -11.68
N THR A 20 53.73 -41.09 -10.51
CA THR A 20 53.02 -41.41 -9.24
C THR A 20 52.41 -40.20 -8.56
N ALA A 21 52.79 -38.96 -8.94
CA ALA A 21 52.18 -37.74 -8.39
C ALA A 21 50.85 -37.34 -9.07
N ASN A 22 50.45 -38.00 -10.17
CA ASN A 22 49.24 -37.72 -10.91
C ASN A 22 48.17 -38.81 -10.91
N PHE A 23 48.37 -39.88 -10.12
CA PHE A 23 47.26 -40.75 -9.75
C PHE A 23 46.67 -40.25 -8.41
N GLN A 24 46.09 -39.06 -8.39
CA GLN A 24 44.95 -38.84 -7.53
C GLN A 24 43.88 -39.77 -8.10
N THR A 25 43.59 -40.85 -7.37
CA THR A 25 42.30 -41.49 -7.47
C THR A 25 41.28 -40.38 -7.41
N PRO A 26 40.35 -40.27 -8.36
CA PRO A 26 39.24 -39.41 -8.13
C PRO A 26 38.64 -39.88 -6.81
N VAL A 27 38.79 -39.08 -5.76
CA VAL A 27 37.87 -39.17 -4.63
C VAL A 27 36.54 -38.96 -5.35
N MET A 28 35.78 -40.04 -5.54
CA MET A 28 34.38 -39.90 -5.86
C MET A 28 33.88 -38.94 -4.80
N ALA A 29 33.65 -37.69 -5.18
CA ALA A 29 32.85 -36.79 -4.36
C ALA A 29 31.61 -37.62 -4.07
N ALA A 30 31.44 -38.02 -2.78
CA ALA A 30 30.18 -38.56 -2.33
C ALA A 30 29.13 -37.64 -2.95
N ALA A 31 28.16 -38.20 -3.68
CA ALA A 31 27.10 -37.41 -4.29
C ALA A 31 26.67 -36.43 -3.21
N ALA A 32 26.85 -35.12 -3.49
CA ALA A 32 26.51 -34.09 -2.52
C ALA A 32 25.05 -34.35 -2.22
N GLY A 33 24.74 -34.80 -0.99
CA GLY A 33 23.37 -35.06 -0.60
C GLY A 33 22.56 -33.80 -0.83
N THR A 34 21.29 -33.97 -1.08
CA THR A 34 20.34 -32.84 -1.21
C THR A 34 20.49 -31.93 0.02
N GLN A 35 20.68 -30.63 -0.21
CA GLN A 35 20.95 -29.66 0.85
C GLN A 35 20.01 -28.47 0.74
N GLY A 36 19.71 -27.87 1.88
CA GLY A 36 19.00 -26.61 1.98
C GLY A 36 19.31 -25.92 3.30
N THR A 37 18.55 -24.90 3.63
CA THR A 37 18.67 -24.22 4.92
C THR A 37 17.37 -24.26 5.71
N ILE A 38 17.46 -24.15 7.03
CA ILE A 38 16.31 -24.08 7.93
C ILE A 38 16.51 -23.00 8.99
N THR A 39 15.46 -22.25 9.27
CA THR A 39 15.39 -21.22 10.31
C THR A 39 14.12 -21.41 11.13
N VAL A 40 14.15 -21.18 12.45
CA VAL A 40 12.95 -21.16 13.29
C VAL A 40 12.84 -19.80 13.96
N ILE A 41 11.83 -19.03 13.60
CA ILE A 41 11.61 -17.65 14.04
C ILE A 41 10.48 -17.66 15.08
N GLY A 42 10.79 -17.28 16.32
CA GLY A 42 9.84 -17.13 17.40
C GLY A 42 9.19 -15.74 17.41
N THR A 43 8.96 -15.21 18.60
CA THR A 43 8.36 -13.88 18.81
C THR A 43 9.32 -12.72 18.51
N ASP A 44 10.62 -12.97 18.45
CA ASP A 44 11.66 -11.99 18.13
C ASP A 44 12.43 -12.43 16.88
N GLU A 45 12.21 -11.75 15.76
CA GLU A 45 12.88 -12.06 14.49
C GLU A 45 14.40 -11.81 14.54
N ALA A 46 14.85 -10.88 15.39
CA ALA A 46 16.28 -10.58 15.53
C ALA A 46 17.03 -11.68 16.29
N ASN A 47 16.32 -12.48 17.11
CA ASN A 47 16.85 -13.58 17.89
C ASN A 47 16.03 -14.86 17.63
N PRO A 48 16.22 -15.52 16.49
CA PRO A 48 15.45 -16.71 16.12
C PRO A 48 15.73 -17.87 17.09
N LEU A 49 14.72 -18.74 17.30
CA LEU A 49 14.85 -19.96 18.12
C LEU A 49 15.85 -20.96 17.52
N LEU A 50 16.03 -20.93 16.21
CA LEU A 50 17.11 -21.57 15.47
C LEU A 50 17.58 -20.60 14.39
N ALA A 51 18.82 -20.12 14.48
CA ALA A 51 19.45 -19.34 13.42
C ALA A 51 19.59 -20.19 12.15
N GLU A 52 19.69 -19.53 11.00
CA GLU A 52 19.84 -20.21 9.72
C GLU A 52 20.94 -21.27 9.77
N LYS A 53 20.57 -22.50 9.46
CA LYS A 53 21.43 -23.68 9.52
C LYS A 53 21.31 -24.48 8.23
N THR A 54 22.44 -24.82 7.61
CA THR A 54 22.45 -25.79 6.50
C THR A 54 22.07 -27.16 7.00
N VAL A 55 21.20 -27.85 6.31
CA VAL A 55 20.70 -29.19 6.58
C VAL A 55 20.84 -30.06 5.34
N THR A 56 21.20 -31.34 5.57
CA THR A 56 21.24 -32.35 4.51
C THR A 56 20.05 -33.29 4.71
N TYR A 57 19.36 -33.61 3.62
CA TYR A 57 18.16 -34.44 3.63
C TYR A 57 18.05 -35.29 2.37
N ASP A 58 17.20 -36.30 2.42
CA ASP A 58 16.84 -37.13 1.27
C ASP A 58 15.66 -36.48 0.53
N GLU A 59 15.57 -36.60 -0.80
CA GLU A 59 14.50 -36.03 -1.65
C GLU A 59 13.09 -36.50 -1.26
N LYS A 60 12.95 -37.49 -0.38
CA LYS A 60 11.66 -38.00 0.09
C LYS A 60 11.30 -37.48 1.49
N GLU A 61 12.14 -36.65 2.09
CA GLU A 61 11.85 -36.10 3.42
C GLU A 61 10.92 -34.91 3.32
N THR A 62 10.02 -34.82 4.29
CA THR A 62 9.11 -33.69 4.42
C THR A 62 9.74 -32.55 5.19
N ALA A 63 9.21 -31.33 5.04
CA ALA A 63 9.67 -30.17 5.81
C ALA A 63 9.54 -30.40 7.33
N ALA A 64 8.56 -31.16 7.79
CA ALA A 64 8.40 -31.54 9.19
C ALA A 64 9.56 -32.42 9.67
N GLN A 65 9.93 -33.44 8.88
CA GLN A 65 11.08 -34.33 9.22
C GLN A 65 12.41 -33.58 9.23
N VAL A 66 12.59 -32.63 8.29
CA VAL A 66 13.79 -31.77 8.30
C VAL A 66 13.81 -30.84 9.51
N LEU A 67 12.65 -30.31 9.96
CA LEU A 67 12.54 -29.56 11.20
C LEU A 67 12.95 -30.42 12.41
N GLU A 68 12.42 -31.63 12.53
CA GLU A 68 12.75 -32.58 13.61
C GLU A 68 14.25 -32.90 13.67
N LYS A 69 14.88 -33.12 12.52
CA LYS A 69 16.32 -33.26 12.43
C LYS A 69 17.12 -32.04 12.89
N ALA A 70 16.58 -30.84 12.59
CA ALA A 70 17.27 -29.59 12.89
C ALA A 70 17.21 -29.20 14.37
N VAL A 71 16.06 -29.37 15.02
CA VAL A 71 15.81 -28.96 16.42
C VAL A 71 15.76 -30.14 17.40
N GLY A 72 15.61 -31.38 16.90
CA GLY A 72 15.39 -32.61 17.67
C GLY A 72 13.90 -32.93 17.78
N GLU A 73 13.51 -34.18 17.48
CA GLU A 73 12.12 -34.66 17.46
C GLU A 73 11.32 -34.29 18.72
N LYS A 74 11.93 -34.37 19.91
CA LYS A 74 11.30 -34.05 21.21
C LYS A 74 10.95 -32.56 21.37
N ASN A 75 11.48 -31.70 20.51
CA ASN A 75 11.27 -30.26 20.54
C ASN A 75 10.23 -29.80 19.52
N VAL A 76 9.55 -30.73 18.83
CA VAL A 76 8.43 -30.42 17.93
C VAL A 76 7.16 -31.08 18.48
N GLU A 77 6.14 -30.30 18.69
CA GLU A 77 4.82 -30.77 19.16
C GLU A 77 3.81 -30.71 18.01
N TYR A 78 2.96 -31.72 17.92
CA TYR A 78 1.91 -31.82 16.90
C TYR A 78 0.54 -31.99 17.53
N THR A 79 -0.49 -31.52 16.85
CA THR A 79 -1.89 -31.85 17.10
C THR A 79 -2.49 -32.42 15.83
N HIS A 80 -3.09 -33.61 15.94
CA HIS A 80 -3.78 -34.26 14.84
C HIS A 80 -5.20 -33.69 14.67
N TYR A 81 -5.55 -33.34 13.43
CA TYR A 81 -6.91 -32.90 13.04
C TYR A 81 -7.43 -33.82 11.95
N ASP A 82 -8.58 -34.46 12.16
CA ASP A 82 -9.16 -35.48 11.27
C ASP A 82 -9.24 -35.09 9.79
N ASN A 83 -9.39 -33.81 9.47
CA ASN A 83 -9.54 -33.32 8.10
C ASN A 83 -8.30 -32.56 7.57
N LEU A 84 -7.30 -32.27 8.40
CA LEU A 84 -6.13 -31.45 8.06
C LEU A 84 -4.79 -32.18 8.28
N GLY A 85 -4.82 -33.36 8.96
CA GLY A 85 -3.62 -34.08 9.35
C GLY A 85 -2.90 -33.45 10.54
N ASP A 86 -1.61 -33.73 10.68
CA ASP A 86 -0.79 -33.25 11.79
C ASP A 86 -0.35 -31.80 11.58
N MET A 87 -0.76 -30.92 12.48
CA MET A 87 -0.32 -29.55 12.53
C MET A 87 0.74 -29.35 13.61
N ILE A 88 1.79 -28.61 13.31
CA ILE A 88 2.81 -28.22 14.27
C ILE A 88 2.18 -27.21 15.24
N THR A 89 2.16 -27.56 16.52
CA THR A 89 1.60 -26.76 17.60
C THR A 89 2.65 -26.28 18.60
N GLY A 90 3.90 -26.73 18.49
CA GLY A 90 4.99 -26.25 19.32
C GLY A 90 6.35 -26.51 18.70
N ILE A 91 7.30 -25.57 18.84
CA ILE A 91 8.70 -25.73 18.45
C ILE A 91 9.58 -25.13 19.56
N ASN A 92 10.56 -25.91 20.06
CA ASN A 92 11.48 -25.50 21.11
C ASN A 92 10.77 -24.93 22.36
N GLY A 93 9.61 -25.50 22.72
CA GLY A 93 8.82 -25.09 23.88
C GLY A 93 7.91 -23.85 23.67
N LEU A 94 8.01 -23.14 22.53
CA LEU A 94 7.06 -22.09 22.17
C LEU A 94 5.85 -22.74 21.50
N LYS A 95 4.68 -22.60 22.14
CA LYS A 95 3.43 -23.24 21.70
C LYS A 95 2.53 -22.25 20.96
N ALA A 96 1.86 -22.74 19.94
CA ALA A 96 0.73 -22.07 19.33
C ALA A 96 -0.38 -21.80 20.38
N ASP A 97 -1.09 -20.71 20.21
CA ASP A 97 -2.19 -20.30 21.09
C ASP A 97 -3.39 -19.81 20.26
N ASP A 98 -4.42 -19.26 20.91
CA ASP A 98 -5.62 -18.77 20.23
C ASP A 98 -5.37 -17.61 19.23
N ASN A 99 -4.19 -16.97 19.31
CA ASN A 99 -3.82 -15.81 18.49
C ASN A 99 -2.65 -16.11 17.54
N HIS A 100 -1.95 -17.23 17.71
CA HIS A 100 -0.73 -17.54 16.96
C HIS A 100 -0.68 -18.99 16.49
N TYR A 101 0.02 -19.19 15.38
CA TYR A 101 0.28 -20.49 14.78
C TYR A 101 1.69 -20.56 14.20
N TRP A 102 2.17 -21.78 13.90
CA TRP A 102 3.44 -22.00 13.22
C TRP A 102 3.23 -22.04 11.70
N ALA A 103 3.67 -20.98 11.00
CA ALA A 103 3.63 -20.89 9.55
C ALA A 103 4.92 -21.45 8.94
N LEU A 104 4.80 -22.28 7.90
CA LEU A 104 5.92 -22.73 7.06
C LEU A 104 6.07 -21.77 5.86
N TYR A 105 7.29 -21.28 5.67
CA TYR A 105 7.70 -20.58 4.46
C TYR A 105 8.78 -21.37 3.74
N ILE A 106 8.66 -21.49 2.42
CA ILE A 106 9.59 -22.18 1.53
C ILE A 106 10.12 -21.13 0.55
N ASN A 107 11.43 -20.93 0.56
CA ASN A 107 12.07 -19.89 -0.26
C ASN A 107 11.43 -18.50 -0.04
N GLY A 108 11.00 -18.23 1.20
CA GLY A 108 10.33 -17.00 1.58
C GLY A 108 8.83 -16.94 1.30
N ILE A 109 8.22 -17.90 0.61
CA ILE A 109 6.80 -17.97 0.28
C ILE A 109 6.07 -18.89 1.25
N GLN A 110 4.93 -18.45 1.79
CA GLN A 110 4.11 -19.27 2.68
C GLN A 110 3.61 -20.53 1.96
N ALA A 111 3.90 -21.67 2.53
CA ALA A 111 3.48 -22.96 1.99
C ALA A 111 1.95 -23.05 1.91
N GLN A 112 1.46 -23.63 0.82
CA GLN A 112 0.03 -23.88 0.60
C GLN A 112 -0.40 -25.29 1.07
N VAL A 113 0.54 -26.02 1.68
CA VAL A 113 0.35 -27.36 2.25
C VAL A 113 1.00 -27.42 3.62
N GLY A 114 0.60 -28.36 4.46
CA GLY A 114 1.23 -28.59 5.75
C GLY A 114 2.68 -29.07 5.63
N ALA A 115 3.49 -28.87 6.69
CA ALA A 115 4.89 -29.24 6.71
C ALA A 115 5.12 -30.77 6.52
N GLY A 116 4.18 -31.61 6.93
CA GLY A 116 4.20 -33.05 6.70
C GLY A 116 3.85 -33.48 5.28
N SER A 117 3.37 -32.54 4.43
CA SER A 117 2.98 -32.80 3.04
C SER A 117 3.90 -32.16 2.01
N TYR A 118 4.83 -31.32 2.42
CA TYR A 118 5.81 -30.70 1.53
C TYR A 118 7.11 -31.53 1.53
N PHE A 119 7.43 -32.13 0.39
CA PHE A 119 8.70 -32.83 0.17
C PHE A 119 9.78 -31.82 -0.23
N VAL A 120 10.83 -31.72 0.57
CA VAL A 120 11.88 -30.71 0.38
C VAL A 120 12.67 -30.94 -0.89
N GLN A 121 13.03 -29.86 -1.57
CA GLN A 121 13.79 -29.87 -2.81
C GLN A 121 15.22 -29.35 -2.56
N ASN A 122 16.15 -29.76 -3.43
CA ASN A 122 17.53 -29.28 -3.32
C ASN A 122 17.60 -27.75 -3.42
N GLY A 123 18.23 -27.13 -2.43
CA GLY A 123 18.37 -25.68 -2.33
C GLY A 123 17.22 -24.97 -1.63
N ASP A 124 16.22 -25.68 -1.10
CA ASP A 124 15.14 -25.04 -0.36
C ASP A 124 15.64 -24.32 0.90
N ASN A 125 15.11 -23.12 1.11
CA ASN A 125 15.20 -22.40 2.36
C ASN A 125 13.86 -22.55 3.11
N LEU A 126 13.87 -23.28 4.21
CA LEU A 126 12.72 -23.51 5.06
C LEU A 126 12.72 -22.51 6.22
N SER A 127 11.62 -21.80 6.45
CA SER A 127 11.46 -20.96 7.62
C SER A 127 10.17 -21.30 8.35
N PHE A 128 10.29 -21.73 9.59
CA PHE A 128 9.14 -21.91 10.49
C PHE A 128 9.00 -20.65 11.33
N LYS A 129 7.90 -19.91 11.14
CA LYS A 129 7.68 -18.63 11.81
C LYS A 129 6.46 -18.70 12.70
N TYR A 130 6.63 -18.27 13.96
CA TYR A 130 5.52 -18.04 14.88
C TYR A 130 4.78 -16.79 14.44
N SER A 131 3.59 -16.96 13.89
CA SER A 131 2.81 -15.91 13.22
C SER A 131 1.47 -15.74 13.91
N ASP A 132 1.00 -14.50 14.02
CA ASP A 132 -0.36 -14.22 14.42
C ASP A 132 -1.33 -14.45 13.24
N PHE A 133 -2.64 -14.47 13.53
CA PHE A 133 -3.69 -14.61 12.51
C PHE A 133 -4.02 -13.29 11.78
N SER A 134 -3.27 -12.22 12.04
CA SER A 134 -3.43 -10.95 11.32
C SER A 134 -3.05 -11.13 9.85
N PRO A 135 -3.70 -10.40 8.92
CA PRO A 135 -3.30 -10.42 7.53
C PRO A 135 -1.84 -10.02 7.36
N ALA A 136 -1.06 -10.86 6.67
CA ALA A 136 0.33 -10.56 6.40
C ALA A 136 0.46 -9.25 5.59
N SER A 137 1.42 -8.40 5.95
CA SER A 137 1.69 -7.14 5.26
C SER A 137 2.26 -7.36 3.85
N ASN A 138 3.04 -8.43 3.67
CA ASN A 138 3.63 -8.79 2.39
C ASN A 138 2.88 -9.98 1.82
N THR A 139 2.09 -9.75 0.78
CA THR A 139 1.34 -10.77 0.06
C THR A 139 1.45 -10.56 -1.44
N ALA A 140 1.30 -11.64 -2.21
CA ALA A 140 1.15 -11.59 -3.66
C ALA A 140 0.11 -12.61 -4.11
N THR A 141 -0.49 -12.40 -5.28
CA THR A 141 -1.36 -13.36 -5.94
C THR A 141 -0.72 -13.86 -7.22
N PHE A 142 -1.12 -15.05 -7.69
CA PHE A 142 -0.72 -15.50 -9.02
C PHE A 142 -1.92 -15.98 -9.82
N LYS A 143 -1.78 -15.92 -11.15
CA LYS A 143 -2.74 -16.41 -12.12
C LYS A 143 -2.02 -17.04 -13.31
N VAL A 144 -2.49 -18.18 -13.79
CA VAL A 144 -1.98 -18.87 -14.97
C VAL A 144 -3.11 -18.98 -15.99
N VAL A 145 -2.85 -18.55 -17.21
CA VAL A 145 -3.85 -18.41 -18.29
C VAL A 145 -3.35 -19.15 -19.53
N ASP A 146 -4.21 -19.94 -20.18
CA ASP A 146 -3.89 -20.64 -21.41
C ASP A 146 -3.94 -19.73 -22.66
N ASP A 147 -3.68 -20.29 -23.82
CA ASP A 147 -3.70 -19.63 -25.13
C ASP A 147 -5.10 -19.13 -25.55
N GLN A 148 -6.16 -19.68 -24.94
CA GLN A 148 -7.54 -19.25 -25.15
C GLN A 148 -8.00 -18.19 -24.12
N LYS A 149 -7.06 -17.62 -23.38
CA LYS A 149 -7.30 -16.63 -22.30
C LYS A 149 -8.15 -17.17 -21.13
N LYS A 150 -8.23 -18.50 -20.98
CA LYS A 150 -8.91 -19.15 -19.87
C LYS A 150 -7.96 -19.31 -18.68
N THR A 151 -8.40 -18.93 -17.49
CA THR A 151 -7.65 -19.19 -16.25
C THR A 151 -7.62 -20.69 -15.97
N ILE A 152 -6.43 -21.29 -15.95
CA ILE A 152 -6.21 -22.69 -15.62
C ILE A 152 -5.82 -22.90 -14.15
N LYS A 153 -5.23 -21.88 -13.53
CA LYS A 153 -4.89 -21.86 -12.10
C LYS A 153 -4.73 -20.43 -11.60
N GLU A 154 -5.15 -20.20 -10.38
CA GLU A 154 -4.92 -18.92 -9.67
C GLU A 154 -4.88 -19.17 -8.17
N SER A 155 -4.28 -18.25 -7.43
CA SER A 155 -4.33 -18.26 -5.96
C SER A 155 -5.73 -17.85 -5.50
N PRO A 156 -6.40 -18.65 -4.64
CA PRO A 156 -7.76 -18.32 -4.16
C PRO A 156 -7.77 -17.11 -3.23
N TYR A 157 -6.62 -16.76 -2.66
CA TYR A 157 -6.37 -15.61 -1.79
C TYR A 157 -4.90 -15.17 -1.89
N PRO A 158 -4.55 -13.97 -1.41
CA PRO A 158 -3.16 -13.51 -1.39
C PRO A 158 -2.27 -14.44 -0.55
N ILE A 159 -1.13 -14.83 -1.11
CA ILE A 159 -0.14 -15.70 -0.49
C ILE A 159 0.87 -14.81 0.23
N ALA A 160 1.07 -15.05 1.53
CA ALA A 160 2.03 -14.31 2.33
C ALA A 160 3.48 -14.69 1.98
N TYR A 161 4.41 -13.75 2.14
CA TYR A 161 5.82 -14.00 1.97
C TYR A 161 6.68 -13.20 2.96
N ILE A 162 7.91 -13.68 3.17
CA ILE A 162 8.94 -13.03 3.98
C ILE A 162 10.20 -12.81 3.14
N GLY A 163 11.00 -11.81 3.49
CA GLY A 163 12.21 -11.48 2.73
C GLY A 163 11.91 -10.90 1.33
N LYS A 164 12.65 -11.37 0.33
CA LYS A 164 12.55 -10.92 -1.07
C LYS A 164 12.49 -12.10 -2.03
N PRO A 165 11.44 -12.91 -1.99
CA PRO A 165 11.30 -14.02 -2.91
C PRO A 165 10.99 -13.52 -4.31
N THR A 166 11.22 -14.39 -5.31
CA THR A 166 10.96 -14.08 -6.72
C THR A 166 9.58 -14.55 -7.17
N ALA A 167 9.11 -14.04 -8.31
CA ALA A 167 7.87 -14.48 -8.94
C ALA A 167 7.92 -15.96 -9.35
N LEU A 168 9.10 -16.47 -9.73
CA LEU A 168 9.28 -17.89 -10.03
C LEU A 168 9.13 -18.74 -8.75
N GLN A 169 9.70 -18.31 -7.63
CA GLN A 169 9.54 -19.00 -6.34
C GLN A 169 8.07 -19.01 -5.89
N LEU A 170 7.33 -17.89 -6.06
CA LEU A 170 5.89 -17.86 -5.79
C LEU A 170 5.15 -18.95 -6.60
N LEU A 171 5.42 -19.03 -7.91
CA LEU A 171 4.77 -20.01 -8.78
C LEU A 171 5.12 -21.45 -8.37
N GLN A 172 6.40 -21.73 -8.09
CA GLN A 172 6.87 -23.07 -7.72
C GLN A 172 6.29 -23.52 -6.39
N VAL A 173 6.29 -22.66 -5.36
CA VAL A 173 5.75 -23.01 -4.03
C VAL A 173 4.22 -23.16 -4.08
N ALA A 174 3.54 -22.33 -4.85
CA ALA A 174 2.07 -22.35 -4.95
C ALA A 174 1.52 -23.54 -5.73
N LEU A 175 2.25 -24.03 -6.75
CA LEU A 175 1.81 -25.14 -7.60
C LEU A 175 2.45 -26.47 -7.22
N GLY A 176 3.64 -26.44 -6.67
CA GLY A 176 4.59 -27.55 -6.56
C GLY A 176 5.70 -27.42 -7.62
N PRO A 177 6.96 -27.65 -7.24
CA PRO A 177 8.10 -27.46 -8.12
C PRO A 177 8.05 -28.40 -9.35
N ASP A 178 7.46 -29.58 -9.24
CA ASP A 178 7.23 -30.56 -10.30
C ASP A 178 6.18 -30.09 -11.35
N LYS A 179 5.41 -29.05 -11.05
CA LYS A 179 4.41 -28.45 -11.94
C LYS A 179 4.94 -27.30 -12.79
N VAL A 180 6.20 -26.88 -12.56
CA VAL A 180 6.83 -25.78 -13.28
C VAL A 180 8.07 -26.28 -14.00
N GLY A 181 7.94 -26.56 -15.29
CA GLY A 181 9.06 -26.97 -16.14
C GLY A 181 9.93 -25.78 -16.52
N LEU A 182 11.24 -25.91 -16.31
CA LEU A 182 12.22 -24.89 -16.55
C LEU A 182 13.26 -25.36 -17.57
N LYS A 183 13.81 -24.42 -18.32
CA LYS A 183 14.95 -24.62 -19.22
C LYS A 183 15.98 -23.52 -18.95
N ASP A 184 17.25 -23.93 -18.72
CA ASP A 184 18.35 -22.97 -18.62
C ASP A 184 18.66 -22.37 -19.98
N THR A 185 18.83 -21.05 -20.01
CA THR A 185 19.20 -20.27 -21.19
C THR A 185 20.30 -19.28 -20.81
N ASP A 186 20.94 -18.67 -21.80
CA ASP A 186 21.96 -17.61 -21.58
C ASP A 186 21.38 -16.36 -20.87
N TRP A 187 20.04 -16.26 -20.81
CA TRP A 187 19.30 -15.15 -20.21
C TRP A 187 18.62 -15.53 -18.86
N GLY A 188 18.97 -16.67 -18.28
CA GLY A 188 18.37 -17.23 -17.07
C GLY A 188 17.36 -18.36 -17.34
N LYS A 189 16.57 -18.72 -16.33
CA LYS A 189 15.60 -19.81 -16.42
C LYS A 189 14.34 -19.39 -17.18
N MET A 190 14.08 -20.06 -18.29
CA MET A 190 12.85 -19.90 -19.06
C MET A 190 11.82 -20.95 -18.60
N ILE A 191 10.58 -20.50 -18.36
CA ILE A 191 9.47 -21.39 -18.08
C ILE A 191 9.01 -22.04 -19.38
N VAL A 192 9.05 -23.37 -19.46
CA VAL A 192 8.65 -24.15 -20.64
C VAL A 192 7.36 -24.92 -20.43
N SER A 193 6.92 -25.11 -19.19
CA SER A 193 5.59 -25.65 -18.89
C SER A 193 5.09 -25.20 -17.53
N ILE A 194 3.78 -25.06 -17.39
CA ILE A 194 3.11 -24.78 -16.11
C ILE A 194 1.91 -25.73 -16.00
N ASN A 195 1.83 -26.46 -14.87
CA ASN A 195 0.74 -27.40 -14.56
C ASN A 195 0.44 -28.40 -15.69
N GLY A 196 1.51 -28.88 -16.36
CA GLY A 196 1.45 -29.83 -17.46
C GLY A 196 1.19 -29.23 -18.84
N LEU A 197 0.80 -27.95 -18.94
CA LEU A 197 0.64 -27.25 -20.20
C LEU A 197 2.00 -26.74 -20.68
N LYS A 198 2.46 -27.24 -21.83
CA LYS A 198 3.75 -26.89 -22.41
C LYS A 198 3.65 -25.70 -23.35
N ALA A 199 4.67 -24.88 -23.33
CA ALA A 199 4.90 -23.86 -24.35
C ALA A 199 5.65 -24.51 -25.55
N GLU A 200 4.92 -24.97 -26.54
CA GLU A 200 5.45 -25.50 -27.80
C GLU A 200 5.36 -24.40 -28.88
N ASP A 201 6.38 -24.33 -29.76
CA ASP A 201 6.41 -23.36 -30.86
C ASP A 201 5.06 -23.34 -31.63
N PRO A 202 4.42 -22.18 -31.81
CA PRO A 202 4.90 -20.81 -31.62
C PRO A 202 4.55 -20.18 -30.24
N TYR A 203 4.30 -20.95 -29.22
CA TYR A 203 3.86 -20.44 -27.92
C TYR A 203 5.03 -20.27 -26.92
N TYR A 204 4.86 -19.32 -26.00
CA TYR A 204 5.75 -19.07 -24.87
C TYR A 204 4.95 -18.62 -23.63
N TRP A 205 5.53 -18.79 -22.43
CA TRP A 205 4.94 -18.29 -21.19
C TRP A 205 5.33 -16.83 -20.99
N ALA A 206 4.42 -15.91 -21.33
CA ALA A 206 4.56 -14.49 -21.07
C ALA A 206 4.37 -14.21 -19.58
N PHE A 207 5.27 -13.43 -18.99
CA PHE A 207 5.27 -13.09 -17.58
C PHE A 207 4.80 -11.66 -17.37
N TYR A 208 3.79 -11.48 -16.52
CA TYR A 208 3.17 -10.21 -16.22
C TYR A 208 3.20 -9.93 -14.73
N VAL A 209 3.42 -8.68 -14.37
CA VAL A 209 3.32 -8.14 -13.02
C VAL A 209 2.28 -7.02 -13.02
N ASN A 210 1.26 -7.12 -12.19
CA ASN A 210 0.19 -6.14 -12.10
C ASN A 210 -0.45 -5.82 -13.47
N GLY A 211 -0.60 -6.87 -14.29
CA GLY A 211 -1.19 -6.79 -15.63
C GLY A 211 -0.26 -6.24 -16.72
N GLN A 212 1.00 -5.89 -16.41
CA GLN A 212 1.98 -5.43 -17.38
C GLN A 212 3.02 -6.52 -17.65
N MET A 213 3.42 -6.69 -18.92
CA MET A 213 4.50 -7.58 -19.26
C MET A 213 5.77 -7.14 -18.53
N ALA A 214 6.37 -8.05 -17.79
CA ALA A 214 7.55 -7.75 -17.01
C ALA A 214 8.76 -7.51 -17.94
N SER A 215 9.60 -6.54 -17.58
CA SER A 215 10.84 -6.23 -18.29
C SER A 215 12.00 -7.15 -17.92
N VAL A 216 11.79 -8.05 -16.94
CA VAL A 216 12.77 -9.03 -16.44
C VAL A 216 12.10 -10.40 -16.32
N GLY A 217 12.91 -11.47 -16.28
CA GLY A 217 12.40 -12.83 -16.09
C GLY A 217 11.82 -13.05 -14.68
N ALA A 218 10.91 -14.03 -14.54
CA ALA A 218 10.28 -14.37 -13.27
C ALA A 218 11.27 -14.84 -12.20
N GLU A 219 12.42 -15.40 -12.60
CA GLU A 219 13.53 -15.78 -11.72
C GLU A 219 14.20 -14.56 -11.07
N THR A 220 14.20 -13.41 -11.76
CA THR A 220 14.90 -12.19 -11.33
C THR A 220 13.96 -11.20 -10.64
N TYR A 221 12.67 -11.24 -10.96
CA TYR A 221 11.69 -10.32 -10.39
C TYR A 221 11.44 -10.63 -8.92
N GLN A 222 11.83 -9.73 -8.02
CA GLN A 222 11.53 -9.81 -6.58
C GLN A 222 10.14 -9.26 -6.30
N LEU A 223 9.34 -9.99 -5.52
CA LEU A 223 7.96 -9.62 -5.17
C LEU A 223 7.91 -8.34 -4.35
N ASN A 224 6.91 -7.51 -4.64
CA ASN A 224 6.48 -6.39 -3.80
C ASN A 224 5.11 -6.70 -3.20
N ALA A 225 4.82 -6.09 -2.05
CA ALA A 225 3.54 -6.29 -1.37
C ALA A 225 2.36 -5.89 -2.27
N GLY A 226 1.42 -6.81 -2.44
CA GLY A 226 0.23 -6.63 -3.28
C GLY A 226 0.42 -6.99 -4.75
N ASP A 227 1.58 -7.51 -5.16
CA ASP A 227 1.81 -7.91 -6.56
C ASP A 227 0.80 -8.97 -7.04
N GLN A 228 0.31 -8.74 -8.24
CA GLN A 228 -0.51 -9.68 -9.02
C GLN A 228 0.35 -10.26 -10.14
N ILE A 229 0.82 -11.46 -9.93
CA ILE A 229 1.69 -12.19 -10.87
C ILE A 229 0.83 -12.96 -11.85
N SER A 230 1.10 -12.85 -13.15
CA SER A 230 0.37 -13.62 -14.15
C SER A 230 1.33 -14.25 -15.16
N PHE A 231 1.06 -15.50 -15.48
CA PHE A 231 1.73 -16.25 -16.54
C PHE A 231 0.69 -16.59 -17.60
N GLN A 232 0.90 -16.14 -18.83
CA GLN A 232 -0.02 -16.33 -19.94
C GLN A 232 0.67 -17.07 -21.08
N LEU A 233 0.03 -18.11 -21.59
CA LEU A 233 0.54 -18.82 -22.78
C LEU A 233 0.18 -18.01 -24.02
N GLU A 234 1.18 -17.43 -24.68
CA GLU A 234 1.01 -16.53 -25.80
C GLU A 234 1.81 -17.00 -27.02
N SER A 235 1.29 -16.73 -28.22
CA SER A 235 1.99 -16.99 -29.47
C SER A 235 2.72 -15.73 -29.93
N TRP A 236 3.93 -15.88 -30.46
CA TRP A 236 4.62 -14.81 -31.19
C TRP A 236 4.16 -14.69 -32.66
N GLU A 237 3.35 -15.61 -33.17
CA GLU A 237 2.69 -15.46 -34.45
C GLU A 237 1.51 -14.49 -34.30
N THR A 238 1.49 -13.45 -35.11
CA THR A 238 0.34 -12.55 -35.22
C THR A 238 -0.83 -13.35 -35.79
N PRO A 239 -2.06 -13.25 -35.27
CA PRO A 239 -3.21 -13.88 -35.87
C PRO A 239 -3.36 -13.36 -37.32
N THR A 240 -3.13 -14.22 -38.30
CA THR A 240 -3.48 -13.91 -39.68
C THR A 240 -5.00 -14.05 -39.78
N ASP A 241 -5.68 -12.92 -39.74
CA ASP A 241 -7.06 -12.81 -40.17
C ASP A 241 -7.11 -13.18 -41.68
N GLY A 242 -7.88 -14.19 -42.02
CA GLY A 242 -7.87 -14.77 -43.35
C GLY A 242 -8.39 -13.83 -44.44
N GLY A 243 -7.59 -13.65 -45.46
CA GLY A 243 -8.06 -13.26 -46.77
C GLY A 243 -7.33 -12.13 -47.47
N GLY A 244 -6.48 -12.50 -48.47
CA GLY A 244 -6.14 -11.55 -49.55
C GLY A 244 -4.67 -11.31 -49.83
N GLN A 245 -4.15 -12.07 -50.78
CA GLN A 245 -2.88 -11.96 -51.47
C GLN A 245 -2.54 -10.53 -51.96
N GLY A 246 -1.31 -10.06 -51.72
CA GLY A 246 -0.81 -8.83 -52.33
C GLY A 246 0.61 -8.51 -51.88
N ASP A 247 1.58 -9.01 -52.65
CA ASP A 247 3.00 -8.70 -52.64
C ASP A 247 3.24 -7.20 -52.79
N THR A 248 3.98 -6.53 -51.88
CA THR A 248 4.91 -5.43 -52.20
C THR A 248 5.86 -5.11 -51.05
N THR A 249 7.13 -4.98 -51.41
CA THR A 249 8.34 -4.58 -50.70
C THR A 249 8.22 -3.28 -49.89
N PRO A 250 9.06 -3.07 -48.87
CA PRO A 250 8.90 -1.96 -47.91
C PRO A 250 9.46 -0.64 -48.45
N THR A 251 8.70 0.43 -48.32
CA THR A 251 9.20 1.81 -48.41
C THR A 251 8.80 2.58 -47.16
N ASP A 252 9.81 3.16 -46.54
CA ASP A 252 9.74 4.07 -45.42
C ASP A 252 8.73 5.21 -45.59
N LYS A 253 7.79 5.37 -44.63
CA LYS A 253 7.31 6.67 -44.16
C LYS A 253 6.43 6.53 -42.92
N PRO A 254 6.54 7.39 -41.91
CA PRO A 254 5.78 7.25 -40.67
C PRO A 254 4.33 7.67 -40.89
N ALA A 255 3.41 6.75 -40.66
CA ALA A 255 1.98 7.04 -40.60
C ALA A 255 1.59 7.25 -39.13
N THR A 256 1.20 8.47 -38.82
CA THR A 256 0.43 8.81 -37.62
C THR A 256 -0.94 8.13 -37.73
N GLY A 257 -1.08 7.00 -37.07
CA GLY A 257 -2.36 6.32 -36.85
C GLY A 257 -2.58 6.22 -35.34
N GLU A 258 -3.56 6.95 -34.86
CA GLU A 258 -4.12 6.84 -33.52
C GLU A 258 -4.61 5.39 -33.33
N LYS A 259 -3.89 4.60 -32.51
CA LYS A 259 -4.34 3.24 -32.15
C LYS A 259 -5.45 3.39 -31.13
N ASP A 260 -6.56 2.73 -31.35
CA ASP A 260 -7.63 2.57 -30.36
C ASP A 260 -7.04 2.11 -29.03
N PRO A 261 -7.44 2.71 -27.88
CA PRO A 261 -6.86 2.38 -26.58
C PRO A 261 -7.23 0.93 -26.20
N VAL A 262 -6.21 0.15 -25.93
CA VAL A 262 -6.37 -1.18 -25.32
C VAL A 262 -7.06 -1.01 -23.97
N VAL A 263 -8.22 -1.63 -23.77
CA VAL A 263 -8.93 -1.64 -22.48
C VAL A 263 -8.04 -2.31 -21.43
N GLY A 264 -7.66 -1.57 -20.39
CA GLY A 264 -6.82 -2.11 -19.32
C GLY A 264 -6.01 -1.07 -18.57
N THR A 265 -4.83 -1.46 -18.15
CA THR A 265 -3.93 -0.68 -17.30
C THR A 265 -3.40 0.58 -17.96
N VAL A 266 -3.36 1.67 -17.19
CA VAL A 266 -2.68 2.90 -17.60
C VAL A 266 -1.19 2.77 -17.27
N SER A 267 -0.30 3.01 -18.25
CA SER A 267 1.15 2.87 -18.05
C SER A 267 1.68 3.85 -16.99
N ASN A 268 2.73 3.43 -16.27
CA ASN A 268 3.41 4.31 -15.31
C ASN A 268 3.92 5.60 -15.96
N GLU A 269 4.35 5.54 -17.21
CA GLU A 269 4.79 6.72 -17.97
C GLU A 269 3.62 7.70 -18.17
N THR A 270 2.44 7.21 -18.56
CA THR A 270 1.23 8.03 -18.69
C THR A 270 0.86 8.70 -17.37
N ILE A 271 0.92 7.96 -16.26
CA ILE A 271 0.64 8.51 -14.92
C ILE A 271 1.69 9.56 -14.53
N GLN A 272 2.98 9.29 -14.72
CA GLN A 272 4.04 10.26 -14.40
C GLN A 272 3.90 11.54 -15.24
N LYS A 273 3.56 11.40 -16.53
CA LYS A 273 3.30 12.52 -17.42
C LYS A 273 2.10 13.33 -16.95
N ALA A 274 0.97 12.68 -16.62
CA ALA A 274 -0.22 13.34 -16.11
C ALA A 274 0.07 14.07 -14.78
N VAL A 275 0.73 13.43 -13.81
CA VAL A 275 1.16 14.06 -12.55
C VAL A 275 2.06 15.27 -12.82
N GLY A 276 3.03 15.16 -13.72
CA GLY A 276 3.95 16.25 -14.08
C GLY A 276 3.21 17.45 -14.66
N SER A 277 2.42 17.21 -15.70
CA SER A 277 1.72 18.26 -16.45
C SER A 277 0.66 18.99 -15.59
N VAL A 278 -0.11 18.25 -14.78
CA VAL A 278 -1.10 18.88 -13.87
C VAL A 278 -0.39 19.64 -12.75
N SER A 279 0.75 19.12 -12.22
CA SER A 279 1.53 19.86 -11.22
C SER A 279 2.00 21.22 -11.75
N GLU A 280 2.47 21.27 -13.00
CA GLU A 280 2.92 22.51 -13.64
C GLU A 280 1.74 23.48 -13.89
N TYR A 281 0.57 22.95 -14.25
CA TYR A 281 -0.65 23.75 -14.40
C TYR A 281 -1.04 24.39 -13.06
N ILE A 282 -1.11 23.62 -11.97
CA ILE A 282 -1.54 24.07 -10.64
C ILE A 282 -0.57 25.10 -10.06
N GLN A 283 0.74 24.91 -10.21
CA GLN A 283 1.76 25.82 -9.67
C GLN A 283 1.75 27.23 -10.32
N LYS A 284 1.00 27.44 -11.39
CA LYS A 284 0.80 28.78 -11.99
C LYS A 284 -0.22 29.64 -11.24
N HIS A 285 -0.94 29.09 -10.29
CA HIS A 285 -2.02 29.72 -9.56
C HIS A 285 -1.76 29.68 -8.05
N GLU A 286 -2.53 30.45 -7.29
CA GLU A 286 -2.55 30.34 -5.84
C GLU A 286 -3.22 29.00 -5.47
N ILE A 287 -2.50 28.19 -4.69
CA ILE A 287 -2.96 26.84 -4.33
C ILE A 287 -3.86 26.83 -3.09
N ASN A 288 -4.74 25.84 -3.03
CA ASN A 288 -5.57 25.50 -1.88
C ASN A 288 -5.06 24.25 -1.15
N GLU A 289 -5.75 23.80 -0.09
CA GLU A 289 -5.34 22.69 0.75
C GLU A 289 -5.27 21.36 -0.03
N TRP A 290 -6.23 21.14 -0.93
CA TRP A 290 -6.31 19.91 -1.74
C TRP A 290 -5.16 19.81 -2.73
N GLU A 291 -4.78 20.94 -3.33
CA GLU A 291 -3.61 21.05 -4.20
C GLU A 291 -2.31 20.88 -3.42
N ALA A 292 -2.23 21.42 -2.20
CA ALA A 292 -1.07 21.26 -1.33
C ALA A 292 -0.86 19.77 -0.99
N ILE A 293 -1.93 19.03 -0.66
CA ILE A 293 -1.88 17.58 -0.41
C ILE A 293 -1.35 16.84 -1.64
N ALA A 294 -1.93 17.10 -2.82
CA ALA A 294 -1.54 16.43 -4.04
C ALA A 294 -0.09 16.76 -4.45
N LEU A 295 0.35 18.02 -4.34
CA LEU A 295 1.73 18.42 -4.60
C LEU A 295 2.72 17.71 -3.65
N LYS A 296 2.42 17.67 -2.33
CA LYS A 296 3.24 16.95 -1.35
C LYS A 296 3.43 15.49 -1.75
N GLN A 297 2.33 14.81 -2.04
CA GLN A 297 2.32 13.39 -2.38
C GLN A 297 2.91 13.10 -3.78
N ALA A 298 2.84 14.08 -4.69
CA ALA A 298 3.54 14.04 -5.97
C ALA A 298 5.07 14.22 -5.85
N GLY A 299 5.57 14.63 -4.68
CA GLY A 299 6.98 14.98 -4.46
C GLY A 299 7.35 16.35 -5.04
N LYS A 300 6.38 17.27 -5.15
CA LYS A 300 6.56 18.63 -5.67
C LYS A 300 6.62 19.65 -4.55
N THR A 301 7.24 20.79 -4.83
CA THR A 301 7.38 21.90 -3.87
C THR A 301 6.03 22.60 -3.69
N ILE A 302 5.66 22.83 -2.43
CA ILE A 302 4.53 23.68 -2.05
C ILE A 302 5.06 25.10 -1.87
N PRO A 303 4.46 26.13 -2.49
CA PRO A 303 4.85 27.52 -2.29
C PRO A 303 4.77 27.91 -0.80
N ALA A 304 5.81 28.57 -0.28
CA ALA A 304 5.83 29.02 1.13
C ALA A 304 4.67 29.95 1.48
N THR A 305 4.21 30.75 0.52
CA THR A 305 3.05 31.65 0.65
C THR A 305 1.75 30.93 1.03
N TYR A 306 1.63 29.64 0.72
CA TYR A 306 0.47 28.83 1.10
C TYR A 306 0.35 28.71 2.62
N LEU A 307 1.43 28.31 3.31
CA LEU A 307 1.42 28.15 4.77
C LEU A 307 1.22 29.49 5.49
N ASP A 308 1.77 30.60 4.97
CA ASP A 308 1.58 31.92 5.53
C ASP A 308 0.12 32.39 5.41
N LYS A 309 -0.53 32.11 4.27
CA LYS A 309 -1.97 32.34 4.07
C LYS A 309 -2.82 31.55 5.06
N VAL A 310 -2.52 30.26 5.25
CA VAL A 310 -3.25 29.41 6.19
C VAL A 310 -3.08 29.90 7.63
N LYS A 311 -1.85 30.25 8.05
CA LYS A 311 -1.59 30.82 9.38
C LYS A 311 -2.38 32.10 9.62
N LYS A 312 -2.42 32.98 8.61
CA LYS A 312 -3.22 34.20 8.68
C LYS A 312 -4.70 33.90 8.88
N ALA A 313 -5.28 32.97 8.08
CA ALA A 313 -6.67 32.56 8.22
C ALA A 313 -6.99 31.95 9.59
N VAL A 314 -6.11 31.07 10.10
CA VAL A 314 -6.26 30.48 11.46
C VAL A 314 -6.23 31.53 12.54
N LYS A 315 -5.36 32.55 12.43
CA LYS A 315 -5.27 33.66 13.38
C LYS A 315 -6.52 34.55 13.35
N GLU A 316 -7.01 34.89 12.18
CA GLU A 316 -8.22 35.71 11.98
C GLU A 316 -9.48 35.02 12.53
N GLU A 317 -9.64 33.72 12.27
CA GLU A 317 -10.76 32.89 12.75
C GLU A 317 -10.52 32.38 14.20
N LYS A 318 -9.41 32.73 14.82
CA LYS A 318 -9.02 32.28 16.18
C LYS A 318 -9.07 30.75 16.34
N GLY A 319 -8.71 30.02 15.28
CA GLY A 319 -8.75 28.56 15.22
C GLY A 319 -10.15 27.96 15.24
N ASN A 320 -11.21 28.75 15.06
CA ASN A 320 -12.62 28.31 15.14
C ASN A 320 -13.39 28.68 13.89
N PHE A 321 -13.27 27.87 12.87
CA PHE A 321 -13.93 28.08 11.59
C PHE A 321 -15.44 27.79 11.66
N ARG A 322 -16.21 28.49 10.83
CA ARG A 322 -17.68 28.34 10.76
C ARG A 322 -18.11 26.90 10.44
N ARG A 323 -17.37 26.23 9.56
CA ARG A 323 -17.59 24.84 9.20
C ARG A 323 -16.43 23.99 9.74
N ILE A 324 -16.77 22.87 10.37
CA ILE A 324 -15.75 21.95 10.88
C ILE A 324 -14.90 21.37 9.75
N THR A 325 -15.49 21.16 8.56
CA THR A 325 -14.76 20.70 7.37
C THR A 325 -13.68 21.67 6.91
N ASP A 326 -13.78 22.96 7.19
CA ASP A 326 -12.68 23.91 6.94
C ASP A 326 -11.49 23.63 7.88
N THR A 327 -11.76 23.35 9.16
CA THR A 327 -10.72 22.98 10.13
C THR A 327 -10.03 21.67 9.73
N GLU A 328 -10.80 20.66 9.34
CA GLU A 328 -10.32 19.34 8.91
C GLU A 328 -9.41 19.46 7.68
N ARG A 329 -9.83 20.24 6.71
CA ARG A 329 -9.09 20.54 5.48
C ARG A 329 -7.77 21.27 5.78
N TYR A 330 -7.79 22.28 6.67
CA TYR A 330 -6.58 22.99 7.07
C TYR A 330 -5.57 22.09 7.80
N ILE A 331 -6.03 21.12 8.61
CA ILE A 331 -5.12 20.14 9.22
C ILE A 331 -4.33 19.41 8.13
N LEU A 332 -5.02 18.89 7.12
CA LEU A 332 -4.39 18.16 6.02
C LEU A 332 -3.43 19.04 5.20
N GLY A 333 -3.84 20.25 4.85
CA GLY A 333 -3.02 21.19 4.09
C GLY A 333 -1.79 21.67 4.85
N ILE A 334 -1.91 21.93 6.15
CA ILE A 334 -0.78 22.32 7.03
C ILE A 334 0.25 21.19 7.11
N LEU A 335 -0.19 19.95 7.31
CA LEU A 335 0.68 18.77 7.30
C LEU A 335 1.39 18.62 5.95
N ALA A 336 0.66 18.76 4.86
CA ALA A 336 1.24 18.70 3.51
C ALA A 336 2.37 19.73 3.33
N ALA A 337 2.19 20.93 3.87
CA ALA A 337 3.17 22.00 3.84
C ALA A 337 4.28 21.87 4.91
N GLY A 338 4.27 20.79 5.71
CA GLY A 338 5.28 20.52 6.74
C GLY A 338 5.08 21.32 8.04
N GLY A 339 3.90 21.91 8.25
CA GLY A 339 3.51 22.61 9.48
C GLY A 339 2.90 21.69 10.52
N ASP A 340 2.78 22.17 11.76
CA ASP A 340 2.17 21.44 12.87
C ASP A 340 0.74 21.96 13.15
N PRO A 341 -0.33 21.20 12.83
CA PRO A 341 -1.70 21.64 13.07
C PRO A 341 -2.13 21.60 14.54
N THR A 342 -1.28 21.06 15.43
CA THR A 342 -1.54 21.11 16.89
C THR A 342 -1.15 22.44 17.50
N ASN A 343 -0.39 23.28 16.77
CA ASN A 343 0.03 24.61 17.23
C ASN A 343 0.21 25.58 16.04
N VAL A 344 -0.90 26.09 15.51
CA VAL A 344 -0.89 27.11 14.45
C VAL A 344 -1.28 28.45 15.06
N GLU A 345 -0.35 29.39 15.10
CA GLU A 345 -0.56 30.71 15.74
C GLU A 345 -1.14 30.63 17.17
N GLY A 346 -0.79 29.56 17.91
CA GLY A 346 -1.26 29.30 19.27
C GLY A 346 -2.58 28.49 19.34
N TYR A 347 -3.17 28.10 18.21
CA TYR A 347 -4.41 27.33 18.15
C TYR A 347 -4.14 25.87 17.80
N ASN A 348 -4.84 24.94 18.46
CA ASN A 348 -4.79 23.51 18.20
C ASN A 348 -6.00 23.08 17.36
N LEU A 349 -5.82 22.95 16.05
CA LEU A 349 -6.89 22.58 15.11
C LEU A 349 -7.31 21.11 15.28
N VAL A 350 -6.40 20.21 15.66
CA VAL A 350 -6.70 18.80 15.92
C VAL A 350 -7.66 18.68 17.12
N GLN A 351 -7.42 19.47 18.17
CA GLN A 351 -8.32 19.56 19.33
C GLN A 351 -9.69 20.10 18.92
N ALA A 352 -9.72 21.12 18.08
CA ALA A 352 -10.97 21.69 17.56
C ALA A 352 -11.83 20.65 16.82
N VAL A 353 -11.19 19.72 16.08
CA VAL A 353 -11.91 18.62 15.38
C VAL A 353 -12.44 17.61 16.39
N TYR A 354 -11.59 17.00 17.25
CA TYR A 354 -12.07 15.90 18.09
C TYR A 354 -13.06 16.36 19.20
N ASN A 355 -13.16 17.66 19.50
CA ASN A 355 -14.17 18.23 20.39
C ASN A 355 -15.29 19.00 19.66
N GLY A 356 -15.16 19.14 18.35
CA GLY A 356 -16.06 19.93 17.51
C GLY A 356 -17.41 19.26 17.23
N ASN A 357 -18.19 19.89 16.36
CA ASN A 357 -19.46 19.34 15.89
C ASN A 357 -19.31 18.78 14.46
N VAL A 358 -18.66 17.62 14.35
CA VAL A 358 -18.33 16.98 13.07
C VAL A 358 -19.58 16.52 12.28
N THR A 359 -20.71 16.34 12.93
CA THR A 359 -21.96 15.94 12.26
C THR A 359 -22.72 17.09 11.63
N LYS A 360 -22.29 18.35 11.85
CA LYS A 360 -23.02 19.53 11.33
C LYS A 360 -23.01 19.61 9.80
N GLN A 361 -22.00 19.05 9.14
CA GLN A 361 -21.87 18.96 7.69
C GLN A 361 -22.18 17.55 7.16
N GLY A 362 -23.12 16.83 7.82
CA GLY A 362 -23.51 15.48 7.43
C GLY A 362 -22.35 14.49 7.54
N LEU A 363 -22.39 13.41 6.76
CA LEU A 363 -21.36 12.37 6.79
C LEU A 363 -19.99 12.84 6.28
N ASN A 364 -19.96 13.89 5.45
CA ASN A 364 -18.68 14.45 4.98
C ASN A 364 -17.83 14.99 6.14
N GLY A 365 -18.46 15.69 7.11
CA GLY A 365 -17.74 16.14 8.31
C GLY A 365 -17.22 14.97 9.15
N VAL A 366 -17.98 13.88 9.24
CA VAL A 366 -17.54 12.67 10.00
C VAL A 366 -16.37 11.98 9.29
N ALA A 367 -16.43 11.83 7.97
CA ALA A 367 -15.38 11.19 7.17
C ALA A 367 -14.09 12.01 7.18
N PHE A 368 -14.19 13.33 6.96
CA PHE A 368 -13.00 14.21 6.99
C PHE A 368 -12.43 14.40 8.39
N ALA A 369 -13.24 14.33 9.46
CA ALA A 369 -12.73 14.26 10.83
C ALA A 369 -11.82 13.03 11.01
N LEU A 370 -12.28 11.85 10.59
CA LEU A 370 -11.48 10.63 10.67
C LEU A 370 -10.20 10.74 9.84
N LEU A 371 -10.28 11.19 8.58
CA LEU A 371 -9.12 11.41 7.70
C LEU A 371 -8.11 12.39 8.33
N SER A 372 -8.56 13.52 8.85
CA SER A 372 -7.68 14.52 9.45
C SER A 372 -7.00 14.03 10.73
N LEU A 373 -7.70 13.25 11.57
CA LEU A 373 -7.14 12.68 12.80
C LEU A 373 -6.14 11.54 12.51
N ASP A 374 -6.31 10.82 11.40
CA ASP A 374 -5.44 9.71 10.99
C ASP A 374 -4.23 10.16 10.19
N SER A 375 -4.30 11.31 9.53
CA SER A 375 -3.29 11.78 8.57
C SER A 375 -1.85 11.84 9.11
N ASN A 376 -1.69 12.02 10.42
CA ASN A 376 -0.42 11.98 11.15
C ASN A 376 -0.53 11.23 12.49
N HIS A 377 -1.44 10.26 12.59
CA HIS A 377 -1.65 9.42 13.78
C HIS A 377 -1.77 10.21 15.10
N PHE A 378 -2.51 11.33 15.08
CA PHE A 378 -2.64 12.18 16.26
C PHE A 378 -3.18 11.41 17.47
N LYS A 379 -2.60 11.68 18.65
CA LYS A 379 -3.09 11.14 19.92
C LYS A 379 -4.39 11.84 20.31
N ILE A 380 -5.47 11.09 20.39
CA ILE A 380 -6.79 11.59 20.76
C ILE A 380 -7.08 11.15 22.20
N PRO A 381 -7.41 12.07 23.13
CA PRO A 381 -7.77 11.71 24.50
C PRO A 381 -9.02 10.80 24.55
N ALA A 382 -9.05 9.83 25.45
CA ALA A 382 -10.22 8.96 25.64
C ALA A 382 -11.48 9.77 26.04
N SER A 383 -11.29 10.93 26.68
CA SER A 383 -12.36 11.87 27.06
C SER A 383 -12.84 12.76 25.91
N ALA A 384 -12.25 12.66 24.71
CA ALA A 384 -12.67 13.45 23.55
C ALA A 384 -14.13 13.18 23.20
N LYS A 385 -14.82 14.22 22.72
CA LYS A 385 -16.18 14.06 22.21
C LYS A 385 -16.22 13.04 21.07
N TRP A 386 -15.24 13.09 20.16
CA TRP A 386 -15.07 12.20 19.03
C TRP A 386 -13.76 11.45 19.14
N THR A 387 -13.83 10.15 19.39
CA THR A 387 -12.72 9.21 19.23
C THR A 387 -12.82 8.56 17.84
N ARG A 388 -11.74 7.96 17.35
CA ARG A 388 -11.75 7.18 16.09
C ARG A 388 -12.87 6.14 16.08
N GLU A 389 -13.00 5.37 17.15
CA GLU A 389 -14.03 4.37 17.31
C GLU A 389 -15.45 4.95 17.13
N LYS A 390 -15.76 6.10 17.75
CA LYS A 390 -17.07 6.75 17.62
C LYS A 390 -17.33 7.21 16.19
N LEU A 391 -16.31 7.76 15.49
CA LEU A 391 -16.42 8.19 14.09
C LEU A 391 -16.66 6.99 13.18
N ILE A 392 -15.87 5.91 13.33
CA ILE A 392 -16.02 4.68 12.57
C ILE A 392 -17.41 4.10 12.77
N ASN A 393 -17.84 3.90 14.03
CA ASN A 393 -19.15 3.33 14.35
C ASN A 393 -20.30 4.15 13.73
N LEU A 394 -20.18 5.48 13.73
CA LEU A 394 -21.18 6.34 13.09
C LEU A 394 -21.22 6.13 11.58
N LEU A 395 -20.06 6.08 10.90
CA LEU A 395 -20.00 5.80 9.46
C LEU A 395 -20.61 4.44 9.13
N LEU A 396 -20.26 3.37 9.90
CA LEU A 396 -20.79 2.02 9.66
C LEU A 396 -22.31 1.94 9.84
N GLN A 397 -22.87 2.67 10.83
CA GLN A 397 -24.30 2.72 11.09
C GLN A 397 -25.10 3.44 10.00
N LYS A 398 -24.45 4.37 9.29
CA LYS A 398 -25.09 5.21 8.28
C LYS A 398 -24.98 4.66 6.85
N GLN A 399 -24.43 3.46 6.67
CA GLN A 399 -24.41 2.82 5.36
C GLN A 399 -25.82 2.45 4.91
N ASN A 400 -26.19 2.82 3.69
CA ASN A 400 -27.46 2.52 3.08
C ASN A 400 -27.57 1.04 2.65
N LYS A 401 -28.79 0.59 2.34
CA LYS A 401 -29.08 -0.80 1.93
C LYS A 401 -28.42 -1.18 0.60
N ASP A 402 -28.16 -0.22 -0.28
CA ASP A 402 -27.47 -0.40 -1.55
C ASP A 402 -25.95 -0.56 -1.39
N GLY A 403 -25.42 -0.38 -0.19
CA GLY A 403 -24.01 -0.51 0.17
C GLY A 403 -23.23 0.78 0.16
N GLY A 404 -23.78 1.89 -0.33
CA GLY A 404 -23.13 3.20 -0.34
C GLY A 404 -23.51 4.07 0.85
N TRP A 405 -23.17 5.36 0.75
CA TRP A 405 -23.52 6.43 1.69
C TRP A 405 -24.02 7.67 0.96
N ALA A 406 -24.81 8.49 1.66
CA ALA A 406 -25.24 9.81 1.23
C ALA A 406 -24.78 10.87 2.24
N TRP A 407 -24.35 12.05 1.78
CA TRP A 407 -23.85 13.11 2.66
C TRP A 407 -24.90 13.64 3.63
N ASP A 408 -26.17 13.65 3.24
CA ASP A 408 -27.34 14.14 3.98
C ASP A 408 -28.11 13.02 4.68
N GLU A 409 -27.55 11.82 4.71
CA GLU A 409 -28.17 10.61 5.29
C GLU A 409 -29.48 10.21 4.59
N SER A 410 -29.69 10.62 3.34
CA SER A 410 -30.81 10.14 2.53
C SER A 410 -30.68 8.64 2.23
N PRO A 411 -31.79 7.93 1.93
CA PRO A 411 -31.76 6.49 1.68
C PRO A 411 -31.13 6.10 0.33
N THR A 412 -30.85 7.09 -0.53
CA THR A 412 -30.19 6.90 -1.83
C THR A 412 -28.74 7.33 -1.71
N SER A 413 -27.84 6.40 -1.97
CA SER A 413 -26.41 6.67 -1.90
C SER A 413 -25.93 7.51 -3.07
N ASP A 414 -24.86 8.27 -2.83
CA ASP A 414 -24.13 8.97 -3.89
C ASP A 414 -22.67 8.49 -3.97
N VAL A 415 -22.12 8.60 -5.17
CA VAL A 415 -20.76 8.12 -5.49
C VAL A 415 -19.68 8.86 -4.70
N ASP A 416 -19.83 10.19 -4.58
CA ASP A 416 -18.82 11.06 -3.98
C ASP A 416 -18.72 10.82 -2.46
N SER A 417 -19.88 10.81 -1.76
CA SER A 417 -19.92 10.49 -0.33
C SER A 417 -19.43 9.08 -0.03
N THR A 418 -19.79 8.12 -0.88
CA THR A 418 -19.31 6.74 -0.76
C THR A 418 -17.79 6.67 -0.91
N GLY A 419 -17.21 7.37 -1.89
CA GLY A 419 -15.76 7.45 -2.07
C GLY A 419 -15.04 8.09 -0.88
N MET A 420 -15.58 9.20 -0.34
CA MET A 420 -15.03 9.88 0.85
C MET A 420 -15.02 8.97 2.08
N VAL A 421 -16.14 8.30 2.36
CA VAL A 421 -16.25 7.37 3.50
C VAL A 421 -15.29 6.19 3.34
N LEU A 422 -15.19 5.60 2.15
CA LEU A 422 -14.23 4.53 1.87
C LEU A 422 -12.79 4.96 2.09
N SER A 423 -12.42 6.19 1.67
CA SER A 423 -11.09 6.74 1.92
C SER A 423 -10.80 6.87 3.41
N ALA A 424 -11.79 7.28 4.22
CA ALA A 424 -11.67 7.40 5.67
C ALA A 424 -11.61 6.05 6.38
N LEU A 425 -12.30 5.03 5.88
CA LEU A 425 -12.31 3.68 6.44
C LEU A 425 -11.14 2.80 5.97
N ALA A 426 -10.37 3.23 4.96
CA ALA A 426 -9.29 2.44 4.39
C ALA A 426 -8.23 1.96 5.40
N PRO A 427 -7.80 2.75 6.42
CA PRO A 427 -6.87 2.26 7.45
C PRO A 427 -7.43 1.11 8.31
N TYR A 428 -8.74 0.96 8.36
CA TYR A 428 -9.46 0.01 9.21
C TYR A 428 -9.98 -1.22 8.45
N LYS A 429 -9.56 -1.42 7.20
CA LYS A 429 -10.02 -2.51 6.32
C LYS A 429 -9.75 -3.92 6.83
N SER A 430 -8.87 -4.09 7.82
CA SER A 430 -8.61 -5.36 8.49
C SER A 430 -9.66 -5.72 9.55
N ASP A 431 -10.39 -4.75 10.11
CA ASP A 431 -11.51 -5.03 11.01
C ASP A 431 -12.64 -5.72 10.23
N LYS A 432 -13.16 -6.83 10.77
CA LYS A 432 -14.18 -7.64 10.10
C LYS A 432 -15.44 -6.85 9.74
N ASN A 433 -15.95 -6.05 10.67
CA ASN A 433 -17.20 -5.30 10.48
C ASN A 433 -16.98 -4.17 9.46
N VAL A 434 -15.83 -3.49 9.51
CA VAL A 434 -15.45 -2.46 8.55
C VAL A 434 -15.27 -3.07 7.16
N LYS A 435 -14.58 -4.22 7.06
CA LYS A 435 -14.33 -4.92 5.80
C LYS A 435 -15.62 -5.30 5.07
N GLU A 436 -16.62 -5.81 5.78
CA GLU A 436 -17.92 -6.16 5.21
C GLU A 436 -18.61 -4.93 4.59
N LYS A 437 -18.56 -3.79 5.28
CA LYS A 437 -19.12 -2.52 4.82
C LYS A 437 -18.34 -1.96 3.61
N ILE A 438 -17.00 -2.02 3.66
CA ILE A 438 -16.14 -1.64 2.52
C ILE A 438 -16.48 -2.47 1.29
N ASN A 439 -16.59 -3.80 1.42
CA ASN A 439 -16.90 -4.67 0.30
C ASN A 439 -18.26 -4.34 -0.35
N SER A 440 -19.29 -4.08 0.47
CA SER A 440 -20.59 -3.65 -0.03
C SER A 440 -20.51 -2.34 -0.82
N ALA A 441 -19.73 -1.38 -0.33
CA ALA A 441 -19.58 -0.09 -0.98
C ALA A 441 -18.73 -0.14 -2.26
N VAL A 442 -17.69 -0.98 -2.29
CA VAL A 442 -16.91 -1.24 -3.50
C VAL A 442 -17.78 -1.86 -4.59
N ASN A 443 -18.67 -2.79 -4.22
CA ASN A 443 -19.63 -3.38 -5.16
C ASN A 443 -20.64 -2.35 -5.67
N TYR A 444 -21.14 -1.46 -4.79
CA TYR A 444 -21.99 -0.34 -5.18
C TYR A 444 -21.29 0.55 -6.21
N LEU A 445 -20.07 1.03 -5.93
CA LEU A 445 -19.32 1.88 -6.85
C LEU A 445 -18.98 1.19 -8.18
N SER A 446 -18.64 -0.12 -8.14
CA SER A 446 -18.40 -0.90 -9.35
C SER A 446 -19.65 -0.96 -10.23
N LYS A 447 -20.81 -1.16 -9.62
CA LYS A 447 -22.09 -1.17 -10.34
C LYS A 447 -22.40 0.22 -10.92
N GLU A 448 -22.26 1.30 -10.15
CA GLU A 448 -22.51 2.66 -10.64
C GLU A 448 -21.57 3.03 -11.79
N PHE A 449 -20.31 2.57 -11.79
CA PHE A 449 -19.37 2.74 -12.89
C PHE A 449 -19.81 1.96 -14.14
N LYS A 450 -20.13 0.68 -14.00
CA LYS A 450 -20.56 -0.18 -15.13
C LYS A 450 -21.90 0.23 -15.73
N ASP A 451 -22.79 0.80 -14.91
CA ASP A 451 -24.07 1.36 -15.33
C ASP A 451 -23.93 2.78 -15.93
N ALA A 452 -22.70 3.28 -16.14
CA ALA A 452 -22.37 4.61 -16.67
C ALA A 452 -22.99 5.79 -15.86
N LYS A 453 -23.22 5.61 -14.55
CA LYS A 453 -23.75 6.64 -13.66
C LYS A 453 -22.65 7.53 -13.07
N ILE A 454 -21.39 7.12 -13.17
CA ILE A 454 -20.24 7.96 -12.89
C ILE A 454 -19.94 8.73 -14.19
N ASP A 455 -20.58 9.87 -14.38
CA ASP A 455 -20.62 10.58 -15.66
C ASP A 455 -19.79 11.87 -15.71
N ASN A 456 -18.97 12.10 -14.68
CA ASN A 456 -18.13 13.30 -14.56
C ASN A 456 -16.77 12.99 -13.91
N SER A 457 -15.81 13.88 -14.15
CA SER A 457 -14.43 13.71 -13.69
C SER A 457 -14.28 13.75 -12.17
N THR A 458 -15.11 14.53 -11.47
CA THR A 458 -15.00 14.69 -10.01
C THR A 458 -15.45 13.44 -9.27
N SER A 459 -16.59 12.85 -9.66
CA SER A 459 -17.04 11.57 -9.10
C SER A 459 -16.09 10.43 -9.47
N ALA A 460 -15.59 10.37 -10.72
CA ALA A 460 -14.55 9.41 -11.11
C ALA A 460 -13.30 9.56 -10.25
N SER A 461 -12.87 10.79 -9.95
CA SER A 461 -11.73 11.09 -9.09
C SER A 461 -11.92 10.59 -7.66
N GLN A 462 -13.09 10.80 -7.05
CA GLN A 462 -13.38 10.32 -5.70
C GLN A 462 -13.30 8.80 -5.60
N VAL A 463 -13.80 8.09 -6.62
CA VAL A 463 -13.72 6.63 -6.67
C VAL A 463 -12.26 6.16 -6.84
N VAL A 464 -11.47 6.79 -7.72
CA VAL A 464 -10.03 6.45 -7.87
C VAL A 464 -9.27 6.68 -6.57
N ILE A 465 -9.52 7.77 -5.84
CA ILE A 465 -8.87 8.07 -4.55
C ILE A 465 -9.24 6.99 -3.51
N ALA A 466 -10.52 6.62 -3.43
CA ALA A 466 -11.01 5.61 -2.50
C ALA A 466 -10.39 4.23 -2.75
N LEU A 467 -10.44 3.76 -3.99
CA LEU A 467 -9.89 2.47 -4.39
C LEU A 467 -8.38 2.41 -4.15
N SER A 468 -7.66 3.46 -4.55
CA SER A 468 -6.21 3.59 -4.32
C SER A 468 -5.87 3.51 -2.83
N SER A 469 -6.65 4.18 -1.96
CA SER A 469 -6.48 4.12 -0.49
C SER A 469 -6.75 2.73 0.09
N LEU A 470 -7.70 2.00 -0.49
CA LEU A 470 -8.00 0.62 -0.12
C LEU A 470 -6.98 -0.40 -0.65
N GLY A 471 -6.13 -0.02 -1.61
CA GLY A 471 -5.22 -0.92 -2.31
C GLY A 471 -5.93 -1.74 -3.39
N ILE A 472 -7.05 -1.24 -3.93
CA ILE A 472 -7.79 -1.83 -5.03
C ILE A 472 -7.41 -1.11 -6.33
N ASP A 473 -7.16 -1.86 -7.41
CA ASP A 473 -6.77 -1.27 -8.69
C ASP A 473 -7.96 -0.59 -9.40
N PRO A 474 -7.96 0.74 -9.59
CA PRO A 474 -8.96 1.43 -10.40
C PRO A 474 -8.94 1.07 -11.88
N SER A 475 -7.86 0.41 -12.35
CA SER A 475 -7.76 -0.13 -13.72
C SER A 475 -8.10 -1.61 -13.81
N GLY A 476 -8.39 -2.26 -12.68
CA GLY A 476 -8.70 -3.69 -12.60
C GLY A 476 -10.10 -4.02 -13.16
N SER A 477 -10.35 -5.32 -13.39
CA SER A 477 -11.60 -5.82 -14.01
C SER A 477 -12.88 -5.42 -13.25
N LEU A 478 -12.79 -5.19 -11.94
CA LEU A 478 -13.92 -4.74 -11.13
C LEU A 478 -14.40 -3.34 -11.55
N PHE A 479 -13.46 -2.49 -12.00
CA PHE A 479 -13.71 -1.12 -12.46
C PHE A 479 -13.33 -0.93 -13.93
N SER A 480 -13.63 -1.93 -14.77
CA SER A 480 -13.47 -1.87 -16.22
C SER A 480 -14.78 -2.25 -16.90
N THR A 481 -15.03 -1.62 -18.05
CA THR A 481 -16.03 -1.96 -19.05
C THR A 481 -15.33 -2.57 -20.27
N ASP A 482 -16.05 -2.94 -21.30
CA ASP A 482 -15.48 -3.43 -22.57
C ASP A 482 -14.72 -2.32 -23.33
N GLN A 483 -14.87 -1.06 -22.93
CA GLN A 483 -14.31 0.12 -23.63
C GLN A 483 -13.14 0.76 -22.88
N TYR A 484 -13.18 0.82 -21.55
CA TYR A 484 -12.18 1.50 -20.74
C TYR A 484 -12.22 1.06 -19.27
N SER A 485 -11.10 1.21 -18.58
CA SER A 485 -11.03 1.16 -17.11
C SER A 485 -11.40 2.52 -16.51
N LEU A 486 -11.73 2.54 -15.21
CA LEU A 486 -12.03 3.78 -14.51
C LEU A 486 -10.87 4.79 -14.58
N MET A 487 -9.62 4.31 -14.54
CA MET A 487 -8.47 5.21 -14.65
C MET A 487 -8.31 5.79 -16.06
N GLN A 488 -8.53 5.00 -17.12
CA GLN A 488 -8.58 5.48 -18.50
C GLN A 488 -9.72 6.47 -18.69
N TYR A 489 -10.89 6.17 -18.10
CA TYR A 489 -12.05 7.06 -18.12
C TYR A 489 -11.72 8.40 -17.48
N LEU A 490 -11.13 8.42 -16.27
CA LEU A 490 -10.72 9.66 -15.62
C LEU A 490 -9.74 10.48 -16.47
N LEU A 491 -8.72 9.84 -17.04
CA LEU A 491 -7.74 10.53 -17.89
C LEU A 491 -8.34 11.10 -19.18
N SER A 492 -9.49 10.57 -19.64
CA SER A 492 -10.19 11.11 -20.82
C SER A 492 -10.82 12.49 -20.62
N PHE A 493 -10.89 12.98 -19.38
CA PHE A 493 -11.34 14.35 -19.04
C PHE A 493 -10.19 15.37 -19.01
N GLN A 494 -8.92 14.88 -19.12
CA GLN A 494 -7.78 15.77 -19.11
C GLN A 494 -7.65 16.49 -20.46
N ASN A 495 -7.62 17.82 -20.42
CA ASN A 495 -7.51 18.68 -21.57
C ASN A 495 -6.06 18.93 -22.01
N LYS A 496 -5.88 19.53 -23.20
CA LYS A 496 -4.55 19.84 -23.77
C LYS A 496 -3.74 20.82 -22.93
N ASP A 497 -4.40 21.66 -22.13
CA ASP A 497 -3.76 22.59 -21.18
C ASP A 497 -3.33 21.90 -19.87
N SER A 498 -3.57 20.59 -19.76
CA SER A 498 -3.25 19.72 -18.62
C SER A 498 -4.24 19.78 -17.45
N GLY A 499 -5.23 20.63 -17.47
CA GLY A 499 -6.32 20.62 -16.50
C GLY A 499 -7.41 19.61 -16.85
N PHE A 500 -8.44 19.51 -16.03
CA PHE A 500 -9.58 18.61 -16.24
C PHE A 500 -10.87 19.41 -16.44
N GLY A 501 -11.69 18.96 -17.37
CA GLY A 501 -13.08 19.41 -17.49
C GLY A 501 -14.02 18.58 -16.63
N TRP A 502 -15.21 19.12 -16.32
CA TRP A 502 -16.20 18.40 -15.51
C TRP A 502 -16.83 17.23 -16.27
N LYS A 503 -17.31 17.49 -17.49
CA LYS A 503 -17.76 16.46 -18.42
C LYS A 503 -16.74 16.28 -19.55
N LYS A 504 -16.85 15.17 -20.25
CA LYS A 504 -15.98 14.90 -21.40
C LYS A 504 -16.20 15.95 -22.49
N GLY A 505 -15.14 16.67 -22.83
CA GLY A 505 -15.16 17.75 -23.82
C GLY A 505 -15.43 19.14 -23.26
N ASP A 506 -15.73 19.27 -21.96
CA ASP A 506 -15.83 20.58 -21.32
C ASP A 506 -14.45 21.26 -21.22
N ALA A 507 -14.46 22.58 -21.16
CA ALA A 507 -13.26 23.35 -20.86
C ALA A 507 -12.74 22.99 -19.46
N THR A 508 -11.43 23.22 -19.27
CA THR A 508 -10.79 23.06 -17.97
C THR A 508 -11.42 23.95 -16.92
N ASP A 509 -11.77 23.38 -15.76
CA ASP A 509 -12.21 24.14 -14.60
C ASP A 509 -11.33 23.79 -13.37
N ALA A 510 -11.27 24.74 -12.44
CA ALA A 510 -10.39 24.63 -11.27
C ALA A 510 -10.79 23.47 -10.34
N TYR A 511 -12.08 23.23 -10.12
CA TYR A 511 -12.57 22.20 -9.21
C TYR A 511 -12.28 20.79 -9.74
N SER A 512 -12.63 20.54 -11.01
CA SER A 512 -12.35 19.28 -11.69
C SER A 512 -10.85 19.00 -11.78
N THR A 513 -10.03 20.03 -12.01
CA THR A 513 -8.57 19.91 -12.09
C THR A 513 -7.97 19.51 -10.75
N VAL A 514 -8.42 20.11 -9.64
CA VAL A 514 -7.96 19.74 -8.29
C VAL A 514 -8.30 18.29 -7.96
N GLN A 515 -9.54 17.86 -8.24
CA GLN A 515 -9.98 16.48 -7.98
C GLN A 515 -9.23 15.47 -8.86
N GLY A 516 -9.10 15.75 -10.16
CA GLY A 516 -8.35 14.92 -11.10
C GLY A 516 -6.87 14.80 -10.71
N PHE A 517 -6.25 15.90 -10.25
CA PHE A 517 -4.88 15.87 -9.76
C PHE A 517 -4.71 14.98 -8.53
N GLN A 518 -5.59 15.10 -7.54
CA GLN A 518 -5.57 14.22 -6.37
C GLN A 518 -5.73 12.75 -6.78
N ALA A 519 -6.62 12.44 -7.70
CA ALA A 519 -6.87 11.07 -8.14
C ALA A 519 -5.68 10.47 -8.89
N VAL A 520 -5.06 11.21 -9.81
CA VAL A 520 -3.87 10.75 -10.54
C VAL A 520 -2.69 10.52 -9.58
N VAL A 521 -2.52 11.39 -8.57
CA VAL A 521 -1.50 11.22 -7.53
C VAL A 521 -1.83 10.04 -6.62
N ALA A 522 -3.10 9.85 -6.22
CA ALA A 522 -3.52 8.70 -5.42
C ALA A 522 -3.24 7.37 -6.18
N TYR A 523 -3.54 7.31 -7.46
CA TYR A 523 -3.22 6.15 -8.29
C TYR A 523 -1.71 5.93 -8.41
N LYS A 524 -0.91 6.99 -8.58
CA LYS A 524 0.56 6.87 -8.52
C LYS A 524 1.05 6.29 -7.20
N LEU A 525 0.50 6.73 -6.06
CA LEU A 525 0.84 6.17 -4.75
C LEU A 525 0.44 4.69 -4.66
N TYR A 526 -0.74 4.34 -5.15
CA TYR A 526 -1.20 2.96 -5.24
C TYR A 526 -0.20 2.09 -6.02
N THR A 527 0.21 2.51 -7.24
CA THR A 527 1.18 1.76 -8.05
C THR A 527 2.56 1.64 -7.41
N GLN A 528 2.87 2.49 -6.40
CA GLN A 528 4.10 2.47 -5.62
C GLN A 528 3.95 1.76 -4.26
N GLY A 529 2.78 1.20 -3.94
CA GLY A 529 2.51 0.58 -2.64
C GLY A 529 2.55 1.53 -1.45
N LYS A 530 2.33 2.85 -1.67
CA LYS A 530 2.49 3.90 -0.64
C LYS A 530 1.20 4.24 0.13
N GLY A 531 0.09 3.59 -0.16
CA GLY A 531 -1.17 3.80 0.56
C GLY A 531 -1.91 5.09 0.18
N SER A 532 -2.67 5.65 1.15
CA SER A 532 -3.59 6.77 0.93
C SER A 532 -2.87 8.10 0.69
N ILE A 533 -3.43 8.93 -0.19
CA ILE A 533 -3.01 10.33 -0.41
C ILE A 533 -3.13 11.18 0.86
N TYR A 534 -3.98 10.79 1.81
CA TYR A 534 -4.19 11.50 3.09
C TYR A 534 -3.23 11.09 4.21
N HIS A 535 -2.29 10.20 3.95
CA HIS A 535 -1.23 9.84 4.90
C HIS A 535 -0.08 10.85 4.78
N LEU A 536 0.03 11.77 5.76
CA LEU A 536 0.86 12.98 5.68
C LEU A 536 1.82 13.10 6.88
N GLU A 537 2.52 12.04 7.23
CA GLU A 537 3.46 12.07 8.36
C GLU A 537 4.50 13.18 8.23
N LEU A 538 4.67 13.92 9.32
CA LEU A 538 5.75 14.87 9.46
C LEU A 538 7.07 14.10 9.61
N VAL A 539 7.93 14.17 8.62
CA VAL A 539 9.31 13.70 8.75
C VAL A 539 10.00 14.62 9.74
N PRO A 540 10.56 14.13 10.87
CA PRO A 540 11.32 14.96 11.78
C PRO A 540 12.44 15.67 11.02
N GLN A 541 12.38 16.99 10.93
CA GLN A 541 13.49 17.75 10.37
C GLN A 541 14.71 17.49 11.27
N LYS A 542 15.76 16.87 10.71
CA LYS A 542 17.07 16.88 11.34
C LYS A 542 17.42 18.35 11.56
N THR A 543 17.36 18.81 12.80
CA THR A 543 17.85 20.12 13.20
C THR A 543 19.27 20.26 12.64
N LYS A 544 19.47 21.16 11.69
CA LYS A 544 20.80 21.59 11.30
C LYS A 544 21.44 22.16 12.57
N THR A 545 22.36 21.40 13.15
CA THR A 545 23.25 21.90 14.19
C THR A 545 24.04 23.02 13.53
N VAL A 546 23.69 24.26 13.85
CA VAL A 546 24.52 25.42 13.54
C VAL A 546 25.76 25.26 14.39
N ASN A 547 26.86 24.86 13.79
CA ASN A 547 28.18 24.94 14.42
C ASN A 547 28.44 26.41 14.75
N LYS A 548 28.34 26.75 16.03
CA LYS A 548 28.86 27.98 16.55
C LYS A 548 30.37 27.84 16.55
N GLU A 549 31.02 28.52 15.66
CA GLU A 549 32.45 28.74 15.67
C GLU A 549 32.87 29.38 17.02
N THR A 550 33.90 28.80 17.56
CA THR A 550 34.61 29.19 18.78
C THR A 550 35.18 30.61 18.66
N GLU A 551 34.71 31.51 19.51
CA GLU A 551 35.46 32.72 19.83
C GLU A 551 36.06 32.60 21.23
N LYS A 552 37.36 32.85 21.30
CA LYS A 552 38.28 32.68 22.43
C LYS A 552 38.10 33.73 23.52
N THR A 553 38.06 33.24 24.76
CA THR A 553 38.72 33.67 26.00
C THR A 553 38.75 35.15 26.44
N ALA A 554 38.23 35.42 27.68
CA ALA A 554 39.04 35.82 28.85
C ALA A 554 38.12 36.13 30.06
N PRO A 555 38.64 36.34 31.32
CA PRO A 555 38.46 35.35 32.37
C PRO A 555 37.59 35.81 33.56
N VAL A 556 37.18 34.81 34.32
CA VAL A 556 36.76 34.69 35.73
C VAL A 556 36.93 35.92 36.66
N VAL A 557 35.80 36.32 37.31
CA VAL A 557 35.81 36.79 38.72
C VAL A 557 34.69 36.06 39.49
N LYS A 558 35.12 35.34 40.53
CA LYS A 558 34.29 34.77 41.60
C LYS A 558 33.76 35.87 42.51
N GLN A 559 32.49 35.77 42.94
CA GLN A 559 32.11 36.08 44.34
C GLN A 559 30.76 35.44 44.70
N THR A 560 30.85 34.47 45.53
CA THR A 560 30.29 34.09 46.84
C THR A 560 28.88 34.56 47.21
N LYS A 561 28.11 33.53 47.54
CA LYS A 561 27.06 33.32 48.56
C LYS A 561 26.48 34.55 49.32
N SER A 562 25.15 34.61 49.38
CA SER A 562 24.46 34.57 50.68
C SER A 562 22.99 34.17 50.53
N ALA A 563 22.55 33.47 51.56
CA ALA A 563 21.24 32.84 51.71
C ALA A 563 20.20 33.84 52.27
N ALA A 564 18.96 33.48 52.12
CA ALA A 564 17.87 33.47 53.08
C ALA A 564 16.61 34.28 52.75
N ASN A 565 15.55 33.53 52.87
CA ASN A 565 14.22 33.78 53.44
C ASN A 565 13.08 34.37 52.61
N SER A 566 12.16 33.42 52.41
CA SER A 566 10.70 33.50 52.66
C SER A 566 9.99 34.86 52.55
N ASN A 567 8.97 34.93 51.67
CA ASN A 567 7.61 35.20 52.16
C ASN A 567 6.57 34.94 51.05
N ASN A 568 5.60 34.15 51.41
CA ASN A 568 4.27 33.99 50.76
C ASN A 568 3.59 35.37 50.62
N GLN A 569 3.15 35.72 49.42
CA GLN A 569 1.90 36.46 49.21
C GLN A 569 1.33 36.13 47.84
N GLY A 570 0.16 35.51 47.85
CA GLY A 570 -0.64 35.23 46.68
C GLY A 570 -1.15 36.51 46.04
N HIS A 571 -0.97 36.64 44.74
CA HIS A 571 -1.63 37.66 43.94
C HIS A 571 -2.99 37.13 43.49
N ARG A 572 -4.08 37.79 43.95
CA ARG A 572 -5.43 37.69 43.48
C ARG A 572 -5.46 37.99 41.98
N LEU A 573 -6.16 37.12 41.21
CA LEU A 573 -6.57 37.38 39.83
C LEU A 573 -7.60 38.52 39.79
N PRO A 574 -7.60 39.38 38.75
CA PRO A 574 -8.62 40.41 38.57
C PRO A 574 -9.97 39.77 38.24
N ASP A 575 -11.02 40.21 38.93
CA ASP A 575 -12.43 39.92 38.60
C ASP A 575 -12.80 40.57 37.26
N THR A 576 -12.95 39.75 36.21
CA THR A 576 -13.68 40.15 35.00
C THR A 576 -15.01 39.40 34.99
N ALA A 577 -16.00 39.92 35.75
CA ALA A 577 -17.39 39.54 35.62
C ALA A 577 -17.93 40.10 34.31
N THR A 578 -17.98 39.25 33.27
CA THR A 578 -18.66 39.56 32.02
C THR A 578 -20.17 39.33 32.23
N ASN A 579 -20.99 40.32 31.96
CA ASN A 579 -22.46 40.34 32.05
C ASN A 579 -23.13 39.34 31.10
N SER A 580 -22.96 38.04 31.33
CA SER A 580 -23.58 36.99 30.51
C SER A 580 -25.11 36.87 30.75
N VAL A 581 -25.61 37.37 31.87
CA VAL A 581 -27.04 37.33 32.23
C VAL A 581 -27.87 38.29 31.36
N ASN A 582 -27.33 39.45 30.99
CA ASN A 582 -28.03 40.43 30.16
C ASN A 582 -28.21 40.01 28.70
N ILE A 583 -27.29 39.20 28.18
CA ILE A 583 -27.37 38.66 26.81
C ILE A 583 -28.44 37.55 26.74
N LEU A 584 -28.57 36.75 27.79
CA LEU A 584 -29.60 35.68 27.88
C LEU A 584 -31.02 36.25 28.00
N VAL A 585 -31.20 37.34 28.74
CA VAL A 585 -32.47 38.05 28.86
C VAL A 585 -32.87 38.73 27.56
N ALA A 586 -31.93 39.36 26.84
CA ALA A 586 -32.18 39.95 25.54
C ALA A 586 -32.55 38.89 24.47
N GLY A 587 -31.91 37.72 24.48
CA GLY A 587 -32.26 36.61 23.58
C GLY A 587 -33.66 36.06 23.83
N LEU A 588 -34.08 35.95 25.11
CA LEU A 588 -35.40 35.46 25.50
C LEU A 588 -36.50 36.45 25.12
N LEU A 589 -36.26 37.77 25.21
CA LEU A 589 -37.20 38.80 24.78
C LEU A 589 -37.41 38.80 23.26
N ILE A 590 -36.34 38.60 22.47
CA ILE A 590 -36.43 38.54 20.99
C ILE A 590 -37.23 37.29 20.55
N THR A 591 -37.07 36.13 21.24
CA THR A 591 -37.83 34.91 20.94
C THR A 591 -39.30 35.06 21.29
N LEU A 592 -39.65 35.73 22.39
CA LEU A 592 -41.03 35.97 22.80
C LEU A 592 -41.72 36.95 21.84
N ILE A 593 -41.05 38.01 21.37
CA ILE A 593 -41.56 38.92 20.36
C ILE A 593 -41.78 38.20 19.02
N GLY A 594 -40.85 37.34 18.61
CA GLY A 594 -40.98 36.51 17.41
C GLY A 594 -42.18 35.56 17.46
N LEU A 595 -42.43 34.94 18.60
CA LEU A 595 -43.55 34.06 18.84
C LEU A 595 -44.88 34.84 18.83
N ALA A 596 -44.93 36.01 19.45
CA ALA A 596 -46.12 36.86 19.46
C ALA A 596 -46.49 37.36 18.02
N LEU A 597 -45.52 37.74 17.24
CA LEU A 597 -45.69 38.11 15.83
C LEU A 597 -46.14 36.93 14.96
N TYR A 598 -45.62 35.74 15.22
CA TYR A 598 -46.06 34.53 14.53
C TYR A 598 -47.51 34.14 14.86
N ILE A 599 -47.89 34.23 16.11
CA ILE A 599 -49.31 33.96 16.55
C ILE A 599 -50.26 35.01 15.95
N ARG A 600 -49.84 36.28 15.90
CA ARG A 600 -50.65 37.35 15.30
C ARG A 600 -50.84 37.17 13.78
N LYS A 601 -49.79 36.74 13.06
CA LYS A 601 -49.85 36.39 11.65
C LYS A 601 -50.78 35.21 11.36
N LYS A 602 -50.76 34.20 12.24
CA LYS A 602 -51.66 33.02 12.13
C LYS A 602 -53.12 33.34 12.39
N LYS A 603 -53.44 34.36 13.24
CA LYS A 603 -54.81 34.83 13.50
C LYS A 603 -55.35 35.76 12.40
N ILE A 604 -54.50 36.35 11.54
CA ILE A 604 -54.91 37.21 10.44
C ILE A 604 -55.17 36.37 9.17
N ASN A 605 -54.64 35.16 9.10
CA ASN A 605 -54.78 34.26 7.95
C ASN A 605 -55.69 33.06 8.23
N ALA A 606 -56.46 33.07 9.35
CA ALA A 606 -57.58 32.18 9.70
C ALA A 606 -58.86 33.01 9.73
#